data_034b789ca9216cf185a34ce3e894cf4e
#
_entry.id   034b789ca9216cf185a34ce3e894cf4e
#
_cell.length_a   1.000
_cell.length_b   1.000
_cell.length_c   1.000
_cell.angle_alpha   90.00
_cell.angle_beta   90.00
_cell.angle_gamma   90.00
#
_symmetry.space_group_name_H-M   'P 1'
#
loop_
_entity.id
_entity.type
_entity.pdbx_description
1 polymer ?
#
loop_
_entity_poly.entity_id
_entity_poly.type
_entity_poly.pdbx_seq_one_letter_code
_entity_poly.pdbx_strand_id
1 'polypeptide(L)'
;MASGRSAEGRRKRRCILIRQSVLTENRKTEQAGGIMKFSFTSKADRSQRDVDGRKRKACFCLLFFTLSVVFLYWQNNGLTITEYDIVNKDLPQSFNGCTIVQISDLHNKSFGREQKKLVRRIKACEPDVIVLTGDLVDSNRPDVDTALELVSAMADLAPIYFVTGNHDNWLSAENTDRLMQSLEAAGVHVLRDEVRILTMGEPRETIYMAGIDDASLASTAECDKALKKLTARKNPDDFMILLAHEPQRLEQYAAYGVSLVMSGHAHGGQFRIPFIGGFVAPDQGFLPAYTEGVFHEKDTDLVISRGLGNSVIPIRLLNRPELVKVTLYSKNQKQQ
;
A
#
# COMPACT_ATOMS: atom_id res chain seq x y z
N MET A 1 41.55 9.97 -53.27
CA MET A 1 40.77 9.54 -54.45
C MET A 1 39.33 9.83 -54.07
N ALA A 2 38.85 10.90 -54.54
CA ALA A 2 38.03 11.15 -55.76
C ALA A 2 36.58 10.71 -55.39
N SER A 3 35.77 11.54 -55.37
CA SER A 3 34.99 12.53 -56.12
C SER A 3 33.55 12.09 -56.10
N GLY A 4 32.56 12.83 -56.03
CA GLY A 4 32.28 14.17 -56.38
C GLY A 4 30.80 14.34 -56.60
N ARG A 5 30.35 15.53 -56.27
CA ARG A 5 29.42 16.39 -57.02
C ARG A 5 27.99 15.85 -57.26
N SER A 6 27.02 16.62 -57.09
CA SER A 6 26.58 18.00 -57.27
C SER A 6 25.16 17.94 -57.83
N ALA A 7 24.32 18.69 -57.31
CA ALA A 7 23.80 19.99 -57.69
C ALA A 7 22.38 19.92 -58.24
N GLU A 8 21.59 20.80 -57.66
CA GLU A 8 20.87 21.88 -58.35
C GLU A 8 19.70 21.46 -59.26
N GLY A 9 18.56 22.00 -59.21
CA GLY A 9 18.08 23.31 -58.93
C GLY A 9 16.67 23.54 -59.45
N ARG A 10 16.16 24.66 -59.03
CA ARG A 10 15.19 25.57 -59.68
C ARG A 10 13.69 25.24 -59.55
N ARG A 11 13.04 26.05 -58.77
CA ARG A 11 12.26 27.26 -59.09
C ARG A 11 11.40 27.20 -60.33
N LYS A 12 10.11 27.47 -60.14
CA LYS A 12 9.23 28.47 -60.82
C LYS A 12 7.79 28.20 -60.37
N ARG A 13 7.12 29.08 -59.66
CA ARG A 13 6.44 30.36 -59.96
C ARG A 13 5.29 30.26 -60.97
N ARG A 14 4.17 30.88 -60.53
CA ARG A 14 3.06 31.52 -61.25
C ARG A 14 1.97 30.55 -61.70
N CYS A 15 0.69 30.90 -61.73
CA CYS A 15 -0.02 32.18 -61.80
C CYS A 15 -1.53 32.00 -61.43
N ILE A 16 -2.06 33.03 -60.92
CA ILE A 16 -3.44 33.48 -60.84
C ILE A 16 -4.22 33.20 -62.11
N LEU A 17 -5.49 32.78 -62.00
CA LEU A 17 -6.56 33.14 -62.96
C LEU A 17 -7.90 33.18 -62.29
N ILE A 18 -8.42 34.41 -62.23
CA ILE A 18 -9.77 34.84 -62.01
C ILE A 18 -10.59 34.47 -63.24
N ARG A 19 -11.75 33.91 -63.06
CA ARG A 19 -12.86 34.08 -64.02
C ARG A 19 -14.18 34.12 -63.34
N GLN A 20 -14.79 35.30 -63.42
CA GLN A 20 -16.22 35.59 -63.30
C GLN A 20 -17.00 35.03 -64.50
N SER A 21 -18.25 34.92 -64.26
CA SER A 21 -19.44 34.99 -65.13
C SER A 21 -20.26 33.69 -65.07
N VAL A 22 -21.56 33.67 -65.03
CA VAL A 22 -22.65 34.57 -65.45
C VAL A 22 -23.95 34.06 -64.83
N LEU A 23 -24.82 34.98 -64.52
CA LEU A 23 -26.24 34.84 -64.14
C LEU A 23 -27.01 34.06 -65.17
N THR A 24 -27.93 33.17 -64.74
CA THR A 24 -29.16 32.90 -65.45
C THR A 24 -30.29 32.79 -64.41
N GLU A 25 -31.20 33.71 -64.59
CA GLU A 25 -32.53 33.82 -63.99
C GLU A 25 -33.37 32.65 -64.39
N ASN A 26 -34.10 32.07 -63.45
CA ASN A 26 -35.41 31.52 -63.78
C ASN A 26 -36.35 31.70 -62.59
N ARG A 27 -37.27 32.61 -62.76
CA ARG A 27 -38.46 32.82 -61.92
C ARG A 27 -39.36 31.61 -61.99
N LYS A 28 -39.72 31.07 -60.88
CA LYS A 28 -41.02 30.53 -60.60
C LYS A 28 -41.51 30.98 -59.24
N THR A 29 -42.52 31.81 -59.31
CA THR A 29 -43.37 32.24 -58.21
C THR A 29 -44.15 31.08 -57.67
N GLU A 30 -44.08 30.85 -56.37
CA GLU A 30 -45.21 30.31 -55.62
C GLU A 30 -45.15 30.90 -54.19
N GLN A 31 -46.31 31.51 -53.85
CA GLN A 31 -46.62 32.09 -52.57
C GLN A 31 -46.76 30.99 -51.52
N ALA A 32 -45.98 31.08 -50.44
CA ALA A 32 -46.36 30.56 -49.12
C ALA A 32 -45.68 31.44 -48.08
N GLY A 33 -46.48 32.16 -47.29
CA GLY A 33 -46.04 33.05 -46.26
C GLY A 33 -45.34 32.29 -45.11
N GLY A 34 -44.06 32.33 -45.12
CA GLY A 34 -43.21 31.87 -44.03
C GLY A 34 -42.30 33.03 -43.59
N ILE A 35 -42.59 33.64 -42.44
CA ILE A 35 -41.72 34.63 -41.84
C ILE A 35 -40.41 33.95 -41.47
N MET A 36 -39.39 34.08 -42.29
CA MET A 36 -38.02 33.67 -41.98
C MET A 36 -37.45 34.67 -40.97
N LYS A 37 -37.55 34.33 -39.68
CA LYS A 37 -36.85 35.05 -38.62
C LYS A 37 -35.35 34.81 -38.77
N PHE A 38 -34.67 35.66 -39.49
CA PHE A 38 -33.22 35.76 -39.43
C PHE A 38 -32.83 36.29 -38.04
N SER A 39 -32.43 35.36 -37.17
CA SER A 39 -31.81 35.71 -35.88
C SER A 39 -30.39 36.21 -36.13
N PHE A 40 -30.20 37.51 -36.26
CA PHE A 40 -28.89 38.14 -36.23
C PHE A 40 -28.37 38.07 -34.81
N THR A 41 -27.56 37.06 -34.46
CA THR A 41 -26.80 37.06 -33.23
C THR A 41 -25.73 38.13 -33.39
N SER A 42 -25.80 39.23 -32.59
CA SER A 42 -24.82 40.30 -32.60
C SER A 42 -23.42 39.84 -32.19
N LYS A 43 -22.37 40.49 -32.67
CA LYS A 43 -20.97 40.22 -32.21
C LYS A 43 -20.83 40.25 -30.70
N ALA A 44 -21.62 41.10 -30.01
CA ALA A 44 -21.68 41.18 -28.56
C ALA A 44 -22.21 39.87 -27.93
N ASP A 45 -23.23 39.25 -28.51
CA ASP A 45 -23.87 38.05 -28.03
C ASP A 45 -22.92 36.79 -28.18
N ARG A 46 -22.13 36.76 -29.25
CA ARG A 46 -21.06 35.75 -29.42
C ARG A 46 -19.92 35.95 -28.40
N SER A 47 -19.49 37.19 -28.19
CA SER A 47 -18.45 37.51 -27.19
C SER A 47 -18.87 37.12 -25.77
N GLN A 48 -20.13 37.40 -25.41
CA GLN A 48 -20.68 37.04 -24.10
C GLN A 48 -20.75 35.48 -23.93
N ARG A 49 -21.20 34.78 -24.93
CA ARG A 49 -21.25 33.30 -24.92
C ARG A 49 -19.85 32.69 -24.79
N ASP A 50 -18.85 33.25 -25.45
CA ASP A 50 -17.44 32.81 -25.35
C ASP A 50 -16.87 33.09 -23.95
N VAL A 51 -17.18 34.20 -23.33
CA VAL A 51 -16.78 34.53 -21.93
C VAL A 51 -17.46 33.58 -20.96
N ASP A 52 -18.75 33.32 -21.10
CA ASP A 52 -19.49 32.41 -20.23
C ASP A 52 -19.03 30.95 -20.43
N GLY A 53 -18.69 30.56 -21.66
CA GLY A 53 -18.09 29.28 -21.97
C GLY A 53 -16.73 29.09 -21.30
N ARG A 54 -15.87 30.12 -21.30
CA ARG A 54 -14.57 30.09 -20.59
C ARG A 54 -14.76 30.01 -19.07
N LYS A 55 -15.68 30.78 -18.49
CA LYS A 55 -15.98 30.72 -17.05
C LYS A 55 -16.49 29.33 -16.65
N ARG A 56 -17.39 28.72 -17.41
CA ARG A 56 -17.89 27.36 -17.16
C ARG A 56 -16.76 26.32 -17.21
N LYS A 57 -15.86 26.41 -18.20
CA LYS A 57 -14.68 25.55 -18.29
C LYS A 57 -13.75 25.73 -17.09
N ALA A 58 -13.46 26.98 -16.71
CA ALA A 58 -12.64 27.29 -15.54
C ALA A 58 -13.26 26.75 -14.25
N CYS A 59 -14.57 26.93 -14.04
CA CYS A 59 -15.27 26.35 -12.89
C CYS A 59 -15.22 24.82 -12.89
N PHE A 60 -15.39 24.18 -14.05
CA PHE A 60 -15.28 22.72 -14.17
C PHE A 60 -13.86 22.22 -13.84
N CYS A 61 -12.83 22.89 -14.38
CA CYS A 61 -11.44 22.56 -14.07
C CYS A 61 -11.13 22.74 -12.59
N LEU A 62 -11.60 23.82 -11.98
CA LEU A 62 -11.41 24.07 -10.54
C LEU A 62 -12.10 22.99 -9.69
N LEU A 63 -13.35 22.66 -10.03
CA LEU A 63 -14.09 21.59 -9.34
C LEU A 63 -13.37 20.25 -9.47
N PHE A 64 -12.96 19.89 -10.69
CA PHE A 64 -12.22 18.64 -10.93
C PHE A 64 -10.91 18.61 -10.14
N PHE A 65 -10.14 19.69 -10.15
CA PHE A 65 -8.92 19.82 -9.36
C PHE A 65 -9.18 19.64 -7.86
N THR A 66 -10.20 20.34 -7.34
CA THR A 66 -10.57 20.24 -5.92
C THR A 66 -10.97 18.81 -5.55
N LEU A 67 -11.80 18.16 -6.37
CA LEU A 67 -12.19 16.76 -6.15
C LEU A 67 -10.98 15.80 -6.21
N SER A 68 -10.04 16.05 -7.12
CA SER A 68 -8.80 15.27 -7.22
C SER A 68 -7.94 15.42 -5.98
N VAL A 69 -7.78 16.63 -5.45
CA VAL A 69 -7.03 16.87 -4.20
C VAL A 69 -7.70 16.17 -3.02
N VAL A 70 -9.02 16.31 -2.88
CA VAL A 70 -9.78 15.64 -1.81
C VAL A 70 -9.65 14.12 -1.93
N PHE A 71 -9.75 13.58 -3.14
CA PHE A 71 -9.57 12.16 -3.40
C PHE A 71 -8.18 11.67 -3.02
N LEU A 72 -7.11 12.38 -3.45
CA LEU A 72 -5.74 12.03 -3.09
C LEU A 72 -5.49 12.12 -1.58
N TYR A 73 -6.02 13.16 -0.94
CA TYR A 73 -5.95 13.28 0.52
C TYR A 73 -6.60 12.08 1.21
N TRP A 74 -7.81 11.67 0.78
CA TRP A 74 -8.51 10.51 1.31
C TRP A 74 -7.76 9.20 1.03
N GLN A 75 -7.18 9.03 -0.16
CA GLN A 75 -6.36 7.88 -0.51
C GLN A 75 -5.15 7.72 0.41
N ASN A 76 -4.56 8.83 0.86
CA ASN A 76 -3.35 8.80 1.67
C ASN A 76 -3.62 8.79 3.18
N ASN A 77 -4.82 9.19 3.64
CA ASN A 77 -5.14 9.33 5.06
C ASN A 77 -6.36 8.51 5.51
N GLY A 78 -7.08 7.94 4.57
CA GLY A 78 -8.25 7.10 4.87
C GLY A 78 -7.83 5.69 5.27
N LEU A 79 -7.72 5.42 6.57
CA LEU A 79 -7.37 4.11 7.12
C LEU A 79 -8.43 3.06 6.78
N THR A 80 -7.98 1.89 6.28
CA THR A 80 -8.81 0.69 6.07
C THR A 80 -8.47 -0.37 7.09
N ILE A 81 -9.43 -1.25 7.40
CA ILE A 81 -9.20 -2.50 8.11
C ILE A 81 -9.48 -3.60 7.10
N THR A 82 -8.55 -4.53 6.95
CA THR A 82 -8.73 -5.75 6.17
C THR A 82 -8.69 -6.93 7.11
N GLU A 83 -9.67 -7.83 7.00
CA GLU A 83 -9.81 -8.97 7.88
C GLU A 83 -9.52 -10.26 7.12
N TYR A 84 -8.72 -11.13 7.71
CA TYR A 84 -8.39 -12.45 7.19
C TYR A 84 -8.62 -13.51 8.24
N ASP A 85 -9.23 -14.62 7.82
CA ASP A 85 -9.38 -15.84 8.59
C ASP A 85 -8.30 -16.84 8.19
N ILE A 86 -7.45 -17.24 9.13
CA ILE A 86 -6.42 -18.27 8.93
C ILE A 86 -6.88 -19.56 9.62
N VAL A 87 -7.04 -20.60 8.83
CA VAL A 87 -7.48 -21.92 9.32
C VAL A 87 -6.33 -22.91 9.26
N ASN A 88 -5.89 -23.40 10.40
CA ASN A 88 -4.77 -24.34 10.45
C ASN A 88 -5.10 -25.56 11.31
N LYS A 89 -4.65 -26.74 10.87
CA LYS A 89 -4.87 -28.03 11.56
C LYS A 89 -4.06 -28.16 12.85
N ASP A 90 -2.91 -27.51 12.90
CA ASP A 90 -1.96 -27.57 13.99
C ASP A 90 -2.17 -26.46 15.03
N LEU A 91 -3.21 -25.59 14.83
CA LEU A 91 -3.56 -24.57 15.78
C LEU A 91 -4.24 -25.19 17.01
N PRO A 92 -3.67 -25.01 18.23
CA PRO A 92 -4.30 -25.48 19.46
C PRO A 92 -5.67 -24.85 19.68
N GLN A 93 -6.58 -25.60 20.30
CA GLN A 93 -7.98 -25.22 20.47
C GLN A 93 -8.15 -23.93 21.26
N SER A 94 -7.30 -23.67 22.24
CA SER A 94 -7.35 -22.44 23.07
C SER A 94 -7.07 -21.15 22.27
N PHE A 95 -6.47 -21.27 21.08
CA PHE A 95 -6.22 -20.16 20.17
C PHE A 95 -7.30 -19.98 19.09
N ASN A 96 -8.34 -20.83 19.12
CA ASN A 96 -9.46 -20.70 18.18
C ASN A 96 -10.23 -19.40 18.45
N GLY A 97 -10.31 -18.52 17.44
CA GLY A 97 -10.88 -17.17 17.54
C GLY A 97 -9.87 -16.10 17.99
N CYS A 98 -8.61 -16.46 18.25
CA CYS A 98 -7.57 -15.49 18.62
C CYS A 98 -7.41 -14.44 17.54
N THR A 99 -7.48 -13.17 17.92
CA THR A 99 -7.39 -12.01 17.03
C THR A 99 -6.01 -11.37 17.12
N ILE A 100 -5.30 -11.32 15.99
CA ILE A 100 -4.02 -10.65 15.85
C ILE A 100 -4.22 -9.38 15.01
N VAL A 101 -3.78 -8.23 15.52
CA VAL A 101 -3.79 -6.98 14.77
C VAL A 101 -2.38 -6.66 14.31
N GLN A 102 -2.18 -6.60 13.00
CA GLN A 102 -0.91 -6.27 12.38
C GLN A 102 -0.85 -4.80 11.97
N ILE A 103 0.23 -4.16 12.37
CA ILE A 103 0.65 -2.80 12.02
C ILE A 103 1.99 -2.92 11.32
N SER A 104 2.15 -2.31 10.16
CA SER A 104 3.38 -2.36 9.38
C SER A 104 3.65 -1.02 8.72
N ASP A 105 4.93 -0.75 8.44
CA ASP A 105 5.37 0.36 7.59
C ASP A 105 4.73 1.69 8.00
N LEU A 106 4.87 2.06 9.27
CA LEU A 106 4.32 3.32 9.79
C LEU A 106 5.05 4.53 9.20
N HIS A 107 6.39 4.45 9.03
CA HIS A 107 7.22 5.51 8.47
C HIS A 107 6.89 6.90 9.02
N ASN A 108 6.90 7.04 10.33
CA ASN A 108 6.61 8.31 11.05
C ASN A 108 5.22 8.88 10.76
N LYS A 109 4.29 8.12 10.18
CA LYS A 109 2.98 8.64 9.83
C LYS A 109 2.12 8.82 11.06
N SER A 110 1.55 10.03 11.19
CA SER A 110 0.60 10.35 12.23
C SER A 110 -0.84 10.23 11.72
N PHE A 111 -1.69 9.55 12.50
CA PHE A 111 -3.13 9.43 12.28
C PHE A 111 -3.90 10.31 13.29
N GLY A 112 -3.55 11.57 13.33
CA GLY A 112 -4.08 12.58 14.24
C GLY A 112 -3.25 12.65 15.52
N ARG A 113 -3.54 13.65 16.34
CA ARG A 113 -2.81 13.89 17.59
C ARG A 113 -2.81 12.62 18.45
N GLU A 114 -1.63 12.25 18.98
CA GLU A 114 -1.44 11.08 19.81
C GLU A 114 -1.96 9.79 19.14
N GLN A 115 -1.79 9.68 17.83
CA GLN A 115 -2.25 8.52 17.03
C GLN A 115 -3.74 8.12 17.25
N LYS A 116 -4.57 9.01 17.78
CA LYS A 116 -5.93 8.69 18.27
C LYS A 116 -6.83 7.99 17.26
N LYS A 117 -6.68 8.31 15.96
CA LYS A 117 -7.50 7.68 14.92
C LYS A 117 -7.08 6.23 14.70
N LEU A 118 -5.78 5.95 14.70
CA LEU A 118 -5.21 4.61 14.52
C LEU A 118 -5.53 3.75 15.75
N VAL A 119 -5.21 4.23 16.94
CA VAL A 119 -5.45 3.52 18.21
C VAL A 119 -6.93 3.16 18.39
N ARG A 120 -7.84 4.07 18.03
CA ARG A 120 -9.29 3.76 18.07
C ARG A 120 -9.66 2.61 17.12
N ARG A 121 -9.01 2.50 15.97
CA ARG A 121 -9.24 1.41 15.01
C ARG A 121 -8.64 0.10 15.51
N ILE A 122 -7.44 0.14 16.10
CA ILE A 122 -6.81 -1.03 16.73
C ILE A 122 -7.71 -1.56 17.85
N LYS A 123 -8.15 -0.69 18.76
CA LYS A 123 -9.05 -1.07 19.87
C LYS A 123 -10.36 -1.68 19.38
N ALA A 124 -10.93 -1.17 18.27
CA ALA A 124 -12.17 -1.69 17.71
C ALA A 124 -12.01 -3.08 17.05
N CYS A 125 -10.77 -3.55 16.82
CA CYS A 125 -10.49 -4.91 16.39
C CYS A 125 -10.45 -5.91 17.55
N GLU A 126 -10.46 -5.45 18.80
CA GLU A 126 -10.37 -6.28 20.01
C GLU A 126 -9.21 -7.29 19.94
N PRO A 127 -7.94 -6.79 19.84
CA PRO A 127 -6.80 -7.67 19.67
C PRO A 127 -6.48 -8.48 20.93
N ASP A 128 -6.21 -9.77 20.75
CA ASP A 128 -5.53 -10.60 21.76
C ASP A 128 -4.01 -10.43 21.68
N VAL A 129 -3.50 -10.09 20.47
CA VAL A 129 -2.08 -9.84 20.18
C VAL A 129 -1.96 -8.71 19.17
N ILE A 130 -0.97 -7.84 19.36
CA ILE A 130 -0.58 -6.82 18.39
C ILE A 130 0.80 -7.17 17.85
N VAL A 131 0.98 -7.11 16.53
CA VAL A 131 2.27 -7.34 15.88
C VAL A 131 2.68 -6.14 15.04
N LEU A 132 3.93 -5.75 15.17
CA LEU A 132 4.58 -4.67 14.42
C LEU A 132 5.59 -5.32 13.47
N THR A 133 5.30 -5.30 12.17
CA THR A 133 6.10 -6.03 11.17
C THR A 133 7.07 -5.13 10.41
N GLY A 134 7.76 -4.25 11.15
CA GLY A 134 8.87 -3.44 10.68
C GLY A 134 8.49 -2.07 10.12
N ASP A 135 9.53 -1.28 9.85
CA ASP A 135 9.48 0.06 9.28
C ASP A 135 8.60 1.04 10.08
N LEU A 136 8.79 1.04 11.41
CA LEU A 136 8.12 2.02 12.27
C LEU A 136 8.66 3.43 12.02
N VAL A 137 9.97 3.56 11.76
CA VAL A 137 10.66 4.82 11.57
C VAL A 137 11.17 4.93 10.12
N ASP A 138 10.99 6.10 9.49
CA ASP A 138 11.58 6.38 8.17
C ASP A 138 13.05 6.79 8.33
N SER A 139 13.97 6.00 7.80
CA SER A 139 15.41 6.27 7.89
C SER A 139 15.86 7.56 7.22
N ASN A 140 15.11 8.06 6.20
CA ASN A 140 15.43 9.31 5.52
C ASN A 140 15.09 10.55 6.35
N ARG A 141 14.12 10.43 7.26
CA ARG A 141 13.65 11.49 8.16
C ARG A 141 13.30 10.89 9.51
N PRO A 142 14.31 10.46 10.30
CA PRO A 142 14.09 9.73 11.54
C PRO A 142 13.24 10.52 12.54
N ASP A 143 12.13 9.93 12.96
CA ASP A 143 11.27 10.44 14.03
C ASP A 143 10.79 9.28 14.89
N VAL A 144 11.65 8.92 15.86
CA VAL A 144 11.39 7.83 16.80
C VAL A 144 10.20 8.17 17.71
N ASP A 145 9.96 9.45 17.99
CA ASP A 145 8.91 9.88 18.90
C ASP A 145 7.51 9.53 18.36
N THR A 146 7.28 9.66 17.05
CA THR A 146 6.01 9.27 16.43
C THR A 146 5.73 7.76 16.59
N ALA A 147 6.75 6.91 16.49
CA ALA A 147 6.60 5.46 16.72
C ALA A 147 6.29 5.16 18.20
N LEU A 148 7.00 5.82 19.13
CA LEU A 148 6.80 5.67 20.58
C LEU A 148 5.44 6.20 21.04
N GLU A 149 4.95 7.28 20.44
CA GLU A 149 3.60 7.79 20.70
C GLU A 149 2.53 6.73 20.39
N LEU A 150 2.67 6.01 19.25
CA LEU A 150 1.77 4.92 18.90
C LEU A 150 1.85 3.77 19.91
N VAL A 151 3.07 3.30 20.19
CA VAL A 151 3.28 2.16 21.08
C VAL A 151 2.75 2.44 22.48
N SER A 152 3.07 3.62 23.04
CA SER A 152 2.57 4.02 24.36
C SER A 152 1.05 4.10 24.41
N ALA A 153 0.40 4.56 23.33
CA ALA A 153 -1.05 4.69 23.28
C ALA A 153 -1.79 3.36 23.14
N MET A 154 -1.11 2.27 22.81
CA MET A 154 -1.72 0.93 22.66
C MET A 154 -1.17 -0.12 23.63
N ALA A 155 -0.22 0.25 24.50
CA ALA A 155 0.47 -0.69 25.43
C ALA A 155 -0.48 -1.50 26.31
N ASP A 156 -1.63 -0.90 26.73
CA ASP A 156 -2.62 -1.55 27.58
C ASP A 156 -3.68 -2.36 26.80
N LEU A 157 -3.60 -2.40 25.45
CA LEU A 157 -4.63 -3.07 24.65
C LEU A 157 -4.41 -4.58 24.55
N ALA A 158 -3.18 -5.00 24.32
CA ALA A 158 -2.75 -6.40 24.17
C ALA A 158 -1.22 -6.49 24.19
N PRO A 159 -0.61 -7.68 24.40
CA PRO A 159 0.82 -7.89 24.21
C PRO A 159 1.27 -7.47 22.80
N ILE A 160 2.41 -6.76 22.72
CA ILE A 160 2.96 -6.23 21.46
C ILE A 160 4.25 -6.95 21.13
N TYR A 161 4.36 -7.44 19.90
CA TYR A 161 5.57 -8.06 19.33
C TYR A 161 6.07 -7.23 18.17
N PHE A 162 7.37 -7.04 18.08
CA PHE A 162 8.00 -6.21 17.05
C PHE A 162 9.16 -6.93 16.40
N VAL A 163 9.27 -6.82 15.06
CA VAL A 163 10.47 -7.11 14.29
C VAL A 163 10.89 -5.87 13.52
N THR A 164 12.19 -5.76 13.24
CA THR A 164 12.74 -4.68 12.43
C THR A 164 12.34 -4.81 10.98
N GLY A 165 12.20 -3.65 10.30
CA GLY A 165 12.26 -3.56 8.86
C GLY A 165 13.58 -2.93 8.42
N ASN A 166 13.76 -2.82 7.10
CA ASN A 166 15.01 -2.28 6.55
C ASN A 166 15.23 -0.81 6.94
N HIS A 167 14.18 0.02 7.02
CA HIS A 167 14.32 1.40 7.47
C HIS A 167 14.69 1.50 8.94
N ASP A 168 14.21 0.61 9.81
CA ASP A 168 14.60 0.58 11.22
C ASP A 168 16.09 0.23 11.38
N ASN A 169 16.61 -0.67 10.52
CA ASN A 169 18.04 -1.06 10.51
C ASN A 169 18.95 -0.04 9.80
N TRP A 170 18.41 0.83 8.95
CA TRP A 170 19.18 1.91 8.30
C TRP A 170 19.25 3.19 9.13
N LEU A 171 18.68 3.22 10.31
CA LEU A 171 18.83 4.33 11.25
C LEU A 171 20.30 4.46 11.70
N SER A 172 20.67 5.65 12.20
CA SER A 172 21.93 5.78 12.93
C SER A 172 21.92 4.87 14.17
N ALA A 173 23.10 4.41 14.60
CA ALA A 173 23.22 3.57 15.81
C ALA A 173 22.48 4.19 17.01
N GLU A 174 22.61 5.51 17.22
CA GLU A 174 21.91 6.24 18.28
C GLU A 174 20.39 6.12 18.20
N ASN A 175 19.81 6.30 16.99
CA ASN A 175 18.37 6.21 16.79
C ASN A 175 17.87 4.76 16.88
N THR A 176 18.65 3.79 16.38
CA THR A 176 18.35 2.36 16.53
C THR A 176 18.32 1.96 18.00
N ASP A 177 19.37 2.30 18.76
CA ASP A 177 19.45 2.00 20.18
C ASP A 177 18.31 2.67 20.96
N ARG A 178 18.02 3.94 20.66
CA ARG A 178 16.91 4.67 21.26
C ARG A 178 15.56 3.98 20.96
N LEU A 179 15.31 3.59 19.71
CA LEU A 179 14.08 2.90 19.32
C LEU A 179 13.94 1.59 20.07
N MET A 180 14.94 0.71 20.02
CA MET A 180 14.88 -0.62 20.65
C MET A 180 14.69 -0.52 22.17
N GLN A 181 15.52 0.28 22.86
CA GLN A 181 15.42 0.45 24.32
C GLN A 181 14.06 1.04 24.74
N SER A 182 13.52 1.98 23.96
CA SER A 182 12.25 2.60 24.28
C SER A 182 11.06 1.66 24.02
N LEU A 183 11.13 0.82 22.98
CA LEU A 183 10.12 -0.22 22.72
C LEU A 183 10.11 -1.24 23.87
N GLU A 184 11.28 -1.74 24.29
CA GLU A 184 11.39 -2.68 25.40
C GLU A 184 10.91 -2.05 26.73
N ALA A 185 11.27 -0.79 27.00
CA ALA A 185 10.81 -0.06 28.18
C ALA A 185 9.27 0.15 28.19
N ALA A 186 8.65 0.22 27.02
CA ALA A 186 7.19 0.27 26.86
C ALA A 186 6.52 -1.12 26.95
N GLY A 187 7.27 -2.19 27.21
CA GLY A 187 6.76 -3.56 27.33
C GLY A 187 6.59 -4.30 26.00
N VAL A 188 7.14 -3.79 24.91
CA VAL A 188 7.13 -4.47 23.61
C VAL A 188 8.15 -5.61 23.61
N HIS A 189 7.74 -6.77 23.12
CA HIS A 189 8.64 -7.90 22.86
C HIS A 189 9.36 -7.68 21.52
N VAL A 190 10.59 -7.15 21.59
CA VAL A 190 11.46 -6.98 20.41
C VAL A 190 12.05 -8.34 20.05
N LEU A 191 11.76 -8.83 18.83
CA LEU A 191 12.20 -10.14 18.35
C LEU A 191 13.27 -9.96 17.27
N ARG A 192 14.52 -10.12 17.65
CA ARG A 192 15.68 -10.10 16.72
C ARG A 192 16.32 -11.48 16.66
N ASP A 193 15.84 -12.30 15.73
CA ASP A 193 16.13 -13.74 15.64
C ASP A 193 15.80 -14.48 16.95
N GLU A 194 14.64 -14.18 17.50
CA GLU A 194 14.16 -14.71 18.76
C GLU A 194 12.80 -15.36 18.65
N VAL A 195 12.52 -16.27 19.60
CA VAL A 195 11.24 -16.98 19.73
C VAL A 195 10.69 -16.73 21.13
N ARG A 196 9.42 -16.42 21.21
CA ARG A 196 8.64 -16.37 22.44
C ARG A 196 7.52 -17.41 22.38
N ILE A 197 7.10 -17.89 23.53
CA ILE A 197 5.97 -18.82 23.66
C ILE A 197 4.75 -18.01 24.10
N LEU A 198 3.68 -18.10 23.35
CA LEU A 198 2.37 -17.59 23.74
C LEU A 198 1.58 -18.75 24.34
N THR A 199 0.88 -18.45 25.44
CA THR A 199 0.06 -19.43 26.15
C THR A 199 -1.34 -18.91 26.35
N MET A 200 -2.34 -19.69 25.98
CA MET A 200 -3.76 -19.37 26.15
C MET A 200 -4.54 -20.57 26.74
N GLY A 201 -5.72 -20.26 27.31
CA GLY A 201 -6.74 -21.23 27.71
C GLY A 201 -6.49 -21.97 29.00
N GLU A 202 -7.47 -22.84 29.33
CA GLU A 202 -7.41 -23.84 30.40
C GLU A 202 -7.95 -25.17 29.83
N PRO A 203 -7.14 -26.23 29.65
CA PRO A 203 -5.71 -26.30 29.99
C PRO A 203 -4.86 -25.35 29.12
N ARG A 204 -3.71 -24.94 29.63
CA ARG A 204 -2.80 -24.06 28.90
C ARG A 204 -2.21 -24.72 27.68
N GLU A 205 -2.49 -24.17 26.52
CA GLU A 205 -1.89 -24.56 25.25
C GLU A 205 -0.92 -23.47 24.76
N THR A 206 0.02 -23.81 23.94
CA THR A 206 1.11 -22.91 23.51
C THR A 206 1.25 -22.89 22.01
N ILE A 207 1.62 -21.70 21.49
CA ILE A 207 2.13 -21.51 20.12
C ILE A 207 3.47 -20.76 20.17
N TYR A 208 4.20 -20.81 19.09
CA TYR A 208 5.46 -20.07 18.96
C TYR A 208 5.21 -18.74 18.22
N MET A 209 5.72 -17.64 18.79
CA MET A 209 5.84 -16.34 18.14
C MET A 209 7.33 -16.10 17.88
N ALA A 210 7.75 -16.23 16.64
CA ALA A 210 9.12 -16.01 16.20
C ALA A 210 9.23 -14.67 15.47
N GLY A 211 10.39 -14.03 15.57
CA GLY A 211 10.71 -12.85 14.79
C GLY A 211 12.10 -12.96 14.19
N ILE A 212 12.21 -12.67 12.89
CA ILE A 212 13.49 -12.60 12.20
C ILE A 212 13.90 -11.13 12.06
N ASP A 213 15.13 -10.81 12.44
CA ASP A 213 15.70 -9.48 12.23
C ASP A 213 15.87 -9.24 10.72
N ASP A 214 15.45 -8.09 10.22
CA ASP A 214 15.58 -7.74 8.79
C ASP A 214 17.05 -7.81 8.33
N ALA A 215 18.01 -7.50 9.19
CA ALA A 215 19.44 -7.69 8.90
C ALA A 215 19.80 -9.14 8.55
N SER A 216 19.08 -10.13 9.11
CA SER A 216 19.22 -11.55 8.80
C SER A 216 18.58 -11.96 7.47
N LEU A 217 17.84 -11.04 6.83
CA LEU A 217 17.28 -11.23 5.50
C LEU A 217 18.19 -10.74 4.37
N ALA A 218 19.38 -10.22 4.68
CA ALA A 218 20.31 -9.66 3.69
C ALA A 218 20.79 -10.69 2.64
N SER A 219 20.80 -11.97 2.97
CA SER A 219 21.10 -13.06 2.04
C SER A 219 20.30 -14.32 2.35
N THR A 220 20.19 -15.21 1.35
CA THR A 220 19.55 -16.52 1.54
C THR A 220 20.25 -17.33 2.65
N ALA A 221 21.58 -17.31 2.71
CA ALA A 221 22.35 -18.06 3.70
C ALA A 221 22.15 -17.55 5.14
N GLU A 222 22.07 -16.22 5.32
CA GLU A 222 21.80 -15.62 6.63
C GLU A 222 20.36 -15.89 7.07
N CYS A 223 19.41 -15.79 6.17
CA CYS A 223 18.03 -16.14 6.42
C CYS A 223 17.88 -17.61 6.81
N ASP A 224 18.52 -18.55 6.09
CA ASP A 224 18.53 -19.97 6.44
C ASP A 224 19.12 -20.23 7.84
N LYS A 225 20.19 -19.54 8.17
CA LYS A 225 20.82 -19.64 9.50
C LYS A 225 19.87 -19.16 10.61
N ALA A 226 19.19 -18.03 10.37
CA ALA A 226 18.23 -17.49 11.33
C ALA A 226 17.02 -18.42 11.48
N LEU A 227 16.42 -18.87 10.36
CA LEU A 227 15.27 -19.77 10.37
C LEU A 227 15.60 -21.10 11.05
N LYS A 228 16.78 -21.68 10.79
CA LYS A 228 17.25 -22.89 11.47
C LYS A 228 17.34 -22.69 12.98
N LYS A 229 17.83 -21.53 13.44
CA LYS A 229 17.88 -21.16 14.87
C LYS A 229 16.46 -21.04 15.45
N LEU A 230 15.58 -20.33 14.78
CA LEU A 230 14.21 -20.07 15.23
C LEU A 230 13.37 -21.33 15.34
N THR A 231 13.54 -22.26 14.40
CA THR A 231 12.76 -23.53 14.35
C THR A 231 13.40 -24.69 15.10
N ALA A 232 14.60 -24.52 15.68
CA ALA A 232 15.37 -25.60 16.30
C ALA A 232 14.67 -26.35 17.44
N ARG A 233 13.69 -25.74 18.10
CA ARG A 233 12.94 -26.33 19.21
C ARG A 233 11.48 -26.63 18.88
N LYS A 234 11.07 -26.34 17.64
CA LYS A 234 9.71 -26.60 17.14
C LYS A 234 9.57 -28.07 16.75
N ASN A 235 8.50 -28.72 17.20
CA ASN A 235 8.09 -30.02 16.64
C ASN A 235 7.33 -29.80 15.30
N PRO A 236 7.21 -30.83 14.46
CA PRO A 236 6.53 -30.68 13.17
C PRO A 236 5.09 -30.12 13.29
N ASP A 237 4.34 -30.55 14.30
CA ASP A 237 2.94 -30.20 14.50
C ASP A 237 2.74 -28.96 15.40
N ASP A 238 3.81 -28.30 15.83
CA ASP A 238 3.69 -27.07 16.62
C ASP A 238 3.32 -25.90 15.70
N PHE A 239 2.30 -25.13 16.09
CA PHE A 239 1.92 -23.91 15.37
C PHE A 239 2.91 -22.78 15.65
N MET A 240 3.48 -22.23 14.59
CA MET A 240 4.44 -21.12 14.67
C MET A 240 4.02 -19.95 13.79
N ILE A 241 3.96 -18.77 14.41
CA ILE A 241 3.85 -17.48 13.72
C ILE A 241 5.25 -16.91 13.57
N LEU A 242 5.64 -16.53 12.36
CA LEU A 242 6.85 -15.80 12.05
C LEU A 242 6.53 -14.36 11.66
N LEU A 243 7.05 -13.42 12.40
CA LEU A 243 7.09 -12.03 12.00
C LEU A 243 8.36 -11.82 11.16
N ALA A 244 8.20 -11.40 9.91
CA ALA A 244 9.29 -11.14 8.97
C ALA A 244 8.90 -9.97 8.07
N HIS A 245 9.76 -8.97 7.95
CA HIS A 245 9.41 -7.78 7.19
C HIS A 245 9.23 -8.06 5.69
N GLU A 246 10.11 -8.87 5.08
CA GLU A 246 10.18 -9.16 3.65
C GLU A 246 9.27 -10.32 3.21
N PRO A 247 8.22 -10.09 2.39
CA PRO A 247 7.28 -11.14 1.96
C PRO A 247 7.82 -12.04 0.84
N GLN A 248 8.78 -11.58 0.04
CA GLN A 248 9.28 -12.29 -1.14
C GLN A 248 10.06 -13.57 -0.83
N ARG A 249 10.29 -13.87 0.44
CA ARG A 249 10.99 -15.08 0.91
C ARG A 249 10.05 -16.21 1.35
N LEU A 250 8.77 -16.17 0.93
CA LEU A 250 7.76 -17.15 1.35
C LEU A 250 8.21 -18.62 1.16
N GLU A 251 8.80 -18.94 0.02
CA GLU A 251 9.30 -20.32 -0.25
C GLU A 251 10.34 -20.75 0.79
N GLN A 252 11.22 -19.82 1.20
CA GLN A 252 12.24 -20.06 2.21
C GLN A 252 11.62 -20.26 3.59
N TYR A 253 10.66 -19.40 3.99
CA TYR A 253 9.94 -19.56 5.25
C TYR A 253 9.19 -20.91 5.32
N ALA A 254 8.52 -21.30 4.23
CA ALA A 254 7.79 -22.55 4.11
C ALA A 254 8.68 -23.79 4.18
N ALA A 255 9.94 -23.68 3.71
CA ALA A 255 10.91 -24.79 3.80
C ALA A 255 11.27 -25.17 5.24
N TYR A 256 11.07 -24.24 6.19
CA TYR A 256 11.33 -24.46 7.63
C TYR A 256 10.06 -24.81 8.43
N GLY A 257 8.92 -25.02 7.76
CA GLY A 257 7.67 -25.46 8.40
C GLY A 257 7.03 -24.41 9.30
N VAL A 258 7.16 -23.12 8.97
CA VAL A 258 6.42 -22.03 9.62
C VAL A 258 4.94 -22.15 9.26
N SER A 259 4.02 -21.96 10.22
CA SER A 259 2.58 -22.11 9.97
C SER A 259 1.95 -20.86 9.41
N LEU A 260 2.33 -19.68 9.93
CA LEU A 260 1.85 -18.38 9.52
C LEU A 260 3.00 -17.37 9.49
N VAL A 261 3.14 -16.65 8.40
CA VAL A 261 4.07 -15.52 8.28
C VAL A 261 3.27 -14.23 8.18
N MET A 262 3.73 -13.18 8.86
CA MET A 262 3.13 -11.84 8.77
C MET A 262 4.21 -10.84 8.35
N SER A 263 3.98 -10.19 7.20
CA SER A 263 4.96 -9.31 6.54
C SER A 263 4.39 -7.96 6.12
N GLY A 264 5.30 -7.00 5.87
CA GLY A 264 5.02 -5.69 5.31
C GLY A 264 5.82 -5.41 4.04
N HIS A 265 6.65 -4.33 4.08
CA HIS A 265 7.68 -3.98 3.09
C HIS A 265 7.17 -3.58 1.70
N ALA A 266 6.20 -4.29 1.15
CA ALA A 266 5.74 -4.11 -0.23
C ALA A 266 4.87 -2.86 -0.46
N HIS A 267 4.42 -2.19 0.62
CA HIS A 267 3.56 -1.00 0.57
C HIS A 267 2.34 -1.14 -0.36
N GLY A 268 1.79 -2.36 -0.52
CA GLY A 268 0.69 -2.63 -1.44
C GLY A 268 1.04 -2.40 -2.92
N GLY A 269 2.35 -2.33 -3.24
CA GLY A 269 2.85 -1.97 -4.57
C GLY A 269 2.72 -0.50 -4.88
N GLN A 270 2.66 0.38 -3.89
CA GLN A 270 2.64 1.84 -3.88
C GLN A 270 1.47 2.46 -4.68
N PHE A 271 1.35 2.20 -5.97
CA PHE A 271 0.20 2.47 -6.82
C PHE A 271 -0.46 1.15 -7.19
N ARG A 272 -1.79 1.11 -7.16
CA ARG A 272 -2.51 -0.10 -7.55
C ARG A 272 -3.28 0.14 -8.84
N ILE A 273 -3.16 -0.80 -9.75
CA ILE A 273 -3.89 -0.78 -11.01
C ILE A 273 -5.06 -1.77 -10.87
N PRO A 274 -6.31 -1.33 -11.10
CA PRO A 274 -7.46 -2.22 -11.03
C PRO A 274 -7.24 -3.48 -11.87
N PHE A 275 -7.56 -4.65 -11.30
CA PHE A 275 -7.43 -5.98 -11.91
C PHE A 275 -5.98 -6.48 -12.13
N ILE A 276 -4.96 -5.65 -11.95
CA ILE A 276 -3.54 -6.04 -12.12
C ILE A 276 -2.86 -6.18 -10.75
N GLY A 277 -3.12 -5.27 -9.82
CA GLY A 277 -2.49 -5.27 -8.51
C GLY A 277 -1.49 -4.13 -8.30
N GLY A 278 -0.46 -4.35 -7.49
CA GLY A 278 0.58 -3.37 -7.17
C GLY A 278 1.46 -3.07 -8.39
N PHE A 279 1.93 -1.83 -8.49
CA PHE A 279 2.75 -1.40 -9.63
C PHE A 279 4.24 -1.59 -9.39
N VAL A 280 4.74 -1.26 -8.18
CA VAL A 280 6.16 -1.38 -7.84
C VAL A 280 6.33 -1.65 -6.35
N ALA A 281 7.18 -2.61 -6.00
CA ALA A 281 7.56 -2.86 -4.60
C ALA A 281 9.08 -3.00 -4.49
N PRO A 282 9.66 -2.68 -3.30
CA PRO A 282 11.06 -2.92 -3.03
C PRO A 282 11.40 -4.39 -3.29
N ASP A 283 12.62 -4.65 -3.76
CA ASP A 283 13.21 -5.97 -4.00
C ASP A 283 12.43 -6.90 -4.95
N GLN A 284 11.25 -6.46 -5.44
CA GLN A 284 10.43 -7.18 -6.40
C GLN A 284 10.31 -6.45 -7.75
N GLY A 285 10.66 -5.15 -7.82
CA GLY A 285 10.60 -4.34 -9.03
C GLY A 285 9.18 -4.03 -9.49
N PHE A 286 8.94 -4.07 -10.81
CA PHE A 286 7.64 -3.76 -11.44
C PHE A 286 6.73 -4.97 -11.48
N LEU A 287 5.43 -4.75 -11.25
CA LEU A 287 4.37 -5.76 -11.18
C LEU A 287 4.71 -6.89 -10.19
N PRO A 288 5.01 -6.55 -8.94
CA PRO A 288 5.44 -7.48 -7.92
C PRO A 288 4.35 -8.50 -7.58
N ALA A 289 4.78 -9.74 -7.27
CA ALA A 289 3.88 -10.82 -6.92
C ALA A 289 3.28 -10.64 -5.51
N TYR A 290 4.11 -10.23 -4.55
CA TYR A 290 3.77 -10.18 -3.13
C TYR A 290 3.55 -8.73 -2.67
N THR A 291 2.30 -8.24 -2.73
CA THR A 291 2.01 -6.83 -2.38
C THR A 291 0.98 -6.64 -1.29
N GLU A 292 0.01 -7.52 -1.20
CA GLU A 292 -1.06 -7.53 -0.17
C GLU A 292 -1.78 -8.87 -0.19
N GLY A 293 -2.50 -9.17 0.87
CA GLY A 293 -3.39 -10.31 0.91
C GLY A 293 -2.79 -11.54 1.56
N VAL A 294 -3.38 -12.69 1.28
CA VAL A 294 -2.94 -13.97 1.80
C VAL A 294 -2.39 -14.81 0.65
N PHE A 295 -1.19 -15.34 0.85
CA PHE A 295 -0.54 -16.29 -0.05
C PHE A 295 -0.35 -17.62 0.68
N HIS A 296 -0.23 -18.68 -0.08
CA HIS A 296 -0.09 -20.02 0.47
C HIS A 296 1.03 -20.77 -0.23
N GLU A 297 1.95 -21.34 0.54
CA GLU A 297 3.04 -22.18 0.05
C GLU A 297 3.18 -23.39 0.98
N LYS A 298 2.91 -24.62 0.47
CA LYS A 298 2.85 -25.86 1.28
C LYS A 298 1.84 -25.71 2.42
N ASP A 299 2.29 -25.87 3.68
CA ASP A 299 1.49 -25.71 4.89
C ASP A 299 1.66 -24.32 5.54
N THR A 300 2.22 -23.35 4.82
CA THR A 300 2.50 -21.98 5.31
C THR A 300 1.56 -20.97 4.67
N ASP A 301 0.86 -20.20 5.49
CA ASP A 301 0.14 -18.99 5.07
C ASP A 301 1.05 -17.77 5.25
N LEU A 302 0.99 -16.83 4.30
CA LEU A 302 1.65 -15.52 4.40
C LEU A 302 0.60 -14.44 4.29
N VAL A 303 0.52 -13.59 5.31
CA VAL A 303 -0.31 -12.38 5.32
C VAL A 303 0.58 -11.16 5.09
N ILE A 304 0.24 -10.36 4.07
CA ILE A 304 1.01 -9.16 3.71
C ILE A 304 0.15 -7.92 3.93
N SER A 305 0.64 -7.02 4.76
CA SER A 305 0.06 -5.69 4.96
C SER A 305 0.51 -4.71 3.88
N ARG A 306 -0.42 -3.84 3.44
CA ARG A 306 -0.08 -2.70 2.58
C ARG A 306 0.61 -1.57 3.33
N GLY A 307 0.76 -1.69 4.62
CA GLY A 307 1.38 -0.68 5.46
C GLY A 307 0.55 0.59 5.66
N LEU A 308 0.98 1.41 6.59
CA LEU A 308 0.28 2.63 7.02
C LEU A 308 0.88 3.90 6.43
N GLY A 309 2.20 3.98 6.38
CA GLY A 309 2.97 5.13 5.93
C GLY A 309 3.32 5.11 4.45
N ASN A 310 4.10 6.09 4.05
CA ASN A 310 4.72 6.17 2.74
C ASN A 310 6.23 6.22 2.96
N SER A 311 6.96 5.46 2.15
CA SER A 311 8.43 5.48 2.13
C SER A 311 8.94 6.48 1.07
N VAL A 312 9.72 6.03 0.10
CA VAL A 312 10.35 6.85 -0.93
C VAL A 312 9.34 7.63 -1.79
N ILE A 313 8.22 7.00 -2.14
CA ILE A 313 7.15 7.64 -2.92
C ILE A 313 6.09 8.18 -1.96
N PRO A 314 5.88 9.50 -1.86
CA PRO A 314 5.05 10.10 -0.81
C PRO A 314 3.54 10.07 -1.11
N ILE A 315 3.10 9.32 -2.13
CA ILE A 315 1.71 9.27 -2.58
C ILE A 315 1.27 7.83 -2.78
N ARG A 316 0.08 7.49 -2.27
CA ARG A 316 -0.65 6.26 -2.55
C ARG A 316 -1.82 6.55 -3.50
N LEU A 317 -2.01 5.69 -4.49
CA LEU A 317 -3.14 5.77 -5.40
C LEU A 317 -3.83 4.40 -5.50
N LEU A 318 -5.14 4.36 -5.22
CA LEU A 318 -5.95 3.14 -5.10
C LEU A 318 -5.36 2.11 -4.11
N ASN A 319 -4.62 2.62 -3.12
CA ASN A 319 -3.83 1.86 -2.17
C ASN A 319 -3.86 2.57 -0.80
N ARG A 320 -4.98 2.52 -0.12
CA ARG A 320 -5.16 3.23 1.17
C ARG A 320 -4.34 2.57 2.28
N PRO A 321 -3.88 3.35 3.28
CA PRO A 321 -3.27 2.81 4.49
C PRO A 321 -4.12 1.72 5.12
N GLU A 322 -3.47 0.64 5.55
CA GLU A 322 -4.13 -0.58 6.00
C GLU A 322 -3.70 -0.98 7.40
N LEU A 323 -4.69 -1.36 8.20
CA LEU A 323 -4.56 -2.15 9.40
C LEU A 323 -5.07 -3.56 9.07
N VAL A 324 -4.31 -4.59 9.36
CA VAL A 324 -4.72 -5.97 9.10
C VAL A 324 -5.19 -6.60 10.41
N LYS A 325 -6.36 -7.27 10.36
CA LYS A 325 -6.88 -8.11 11.43
C LYS A 325 -6.85 -9.56 10.95
N VAL A 326 -6.16 -10.42 11.67
CA VAL A 326 -6.13 -11.85 11.42
C VAL A 326 -6.84 -12.56 12.54
N THR A 327 -7.80 -13.42 12.20
CA THR A 327 -8.44 -14.32 13.18
C THR A 327 -7.99 -15.76 12.90
N LEU A 328 -7.49 -16.42 13.94
CA LEU A 328 -7.00 -17.79 13.84
C LEU A 328 -8.13 -18.78 14.13
N TYR A 329 -8.24 -19.82 13.30
CA TYR A 329 -9.22 -20.89 13.49
C TYR A 329 -8.57 -22.27 13.44
N SER A 330 -8.90 -23.13 14.39
CA SER A 330 -8.58 -24.55 14.31
C SER A 330 -9.48 -25.24 13.29
N LYS A 331 -8.89 -26.10 12.45
CA LYS A 331 -9.59 -26.78 11.35
C LYS A 331 -10.83 -27.58 11.81
N ASN A 332 -10.86 -28.02 13.06
CA ASN A 332 -11.94 -28.85 13.60
C ASN A 332 -13.26 -28.08 13.87
N GLN A 333 -13.29 -26.76 13.77
CA GLN A 333 -14.47 -25.93 14.06
C GLN A 333 -15.07 -25.13 12.90
N LYS A 334 -14.40 -25.01 11.75
CA LYS A 334 -14.95 -24.28 10.59
C LYS A 334 -16.05 -25.07 9.82
N GLN A 335 -16.45 -26.24 10.34
CA GLN A 335 -17.52 -27.07 9.74
C GLN A 335 -18.88 -26.96 10.49
N GLN A 336 -19.00 -26.03 11.43
CA GLN A 336 -20.26 -25.66 12.07
C GLN A 336 -20.62 -24.22 11.67
#